data_490fc3b524c64baea64b010021e9fcfe
#
_entry.id   490fc3b524c64baea64b010021e9fcfe
#
_cell.length_a   1.000
_cell.length_b   1.000
_cell.length_c   1.000
_cell.angle_alpha   90.00
_cell.angle_beta   90.00
_cell.angle_gamma   90.00
#
_symmetry.space_group_name_H-M   'P 1'
#
loop_
_entity.id
_entity.type
_entity.pdbx_description
1 polymer ?
#
loop_
_entity_poly.entity_id
_entity_poly.type
_entity_poly.pdbx_seq_one_letter_code
_entity_poly.pdbx_strand_id
1 'polypeptide(L)'
;MGGKIDDGRPIWTQLKEQMIKRIVSGTYPSGEKLPSVRDLAGEAGVNPNTMQRALSALDQDGLTITNRTSGRCVTEDVTKIEECRKDIAHKIVKQYIRDLEELGYNKEDAVALIGKEEEE
;
A
#
# COMPACT_ATOMS: atom_id res chain seq x y z
N MET A 1 -8.98 0.52 9.20
CA MET A 1 -8.34 -0.11 8.04
C MET A 1 -8.77 -1.56 7.96
N GLY A 2 -9.07 -2.02 6.74
CA GLY A 2 -9.56 -3.37 6.53
C GLY A 2 -8.50 -4.45 6.34
N GLY A 3 -7.22 -4.12 6.48
CA GLY A 3 -6.14 -5.07 6.24
C GLY A 3 -5.89 -6.00 7.42
N LYS A 4 -5.57 -7.23 7.09
CA LYS A 4 -5.22 -8.23 8.08
C LYS A 4 -3.78 -7.99 8.55
N ILE A 5 -3.55 -8.01 9.87
CA ILE A 5 -2.22 -7.86 10.46
C ILE A 5 -1.58 -9.24 10.60
N ASP A 6 -0.37 -9.38 10.05
CA ASP A 6 0.43 -10.59 10.12
C ASP A 6 1.39 -10.46 11.33
N ASP A 7 1.30 -11.40 12.28
CA ASP A 7 2.13 -11.38 13.49
C ASP A 7 3.62 -11.63 13.20
N GLY A 8 3.96 -12.18 12.04
CA GLY A 8 5.35 -12.49 11.66
C GLY A 8 6.15 -11.29 11.19
N ARG A 9 5.53 -10.11 11.01
CA ARG A 9 6.20 -8.90 10.53
C ARG A 9 5.88 -7.70 11.41
N PRO A 10 6.75 -6.68 11.48
CA PRO A 10 6.47 -5.48 12.25
C PRO A 10 5.14 -4.84 11.84
N ILE A 11 4.35 -4.45 12.82
CA ILE A 11 3.03 -3.87 12.57
C ILE A 11 3.12 -2.58 11.76
N TRP A 12 4.08 -1.70 12.08
CA TRP A 12 4.21 -0.41 11.40
C TRP A 12 4.48 -0.58 9.89
N THR A 13 5.21 -1.61 9.49
CA THR A 13 5.50 -1.91 8.09
C THR A 13 4.22 -2.28 7.35
N GLN A 14 3.38 -3.09 7.97
CA GLN A 14 2.10 -3.51 7.39
C GLN A 14 1.13 -2.33 7.28
N LEU A 15 1.11 -1.45 8.28
CA LEU A 15 0.30 -0.23 8.24
C LEU A 15 0.75 0.68 7.10
N LYS A 16 2.07 0.83 6.92
CA LYS A 16 2.63 1.61 5.81
C LYS A 16 2.15 1.05 4.47
N GLU A 17 2.22 -0.28 4.28
CA GLU A 17 1.75 -0.94 3.07
C GLU A 17 0.27 -0.69 2.81
N GLN A 18 -0.57 -0.76 3.84
CA GLN A 18 -2.00 -0.49 3.72
C GLN A 18 -2.26 0.96 3.32
N MET A 19 -1.53 1.90 3.90
CA MET A 19 -1.66 3.32 3.56
C MET A 19 -1.22 3.57 2.11
N ILE A 20 -0.13 2.96 1.67
CA ILE A 20 0.34 3.06 0.29
C ILE A 20 -0.76 2.61 -0.68
N LYS A 21 -1.40 1.47 -0.40
CA LYS A 21 -2.49 0.95 -1.24
C LYS A 21 -3.65 1.94 -1.33
N ARG A 22 -3.99 2.60 -0.24
CA ARG A 22 -5.06 3.61 -0.23
C ARG A 22 -4.69 4.84 -1.04
N ILE A 23 -3.41 5.23 -1.02
CA ILE A 23 -2.92 6.37 -1.80
C ILE A 23 -2.91 6.03 -3.30
N VAL A 24 -2.30 4.90 -3.67
CA VAL A 24 -2.14 4.56 -5.09
C VAL A 24 -3.47 4.14 -5.75
N SER A 25 -4.43 3.65 -4.97
CA SER A 25 -5.77 3.30 -5.46
C SER A 25 -6.71 4.50 -5.57
N GLY A 26 -6.30 5.65 -5.03
CA GLY A 26 -7.12 6.87 -5.05
C GLY A 26 -8.10 7.00 -3.90
N THR A 27 -8.07 6.09 -2.93
CA THR A 27 -8.89 6.20 -1.71
C THR A 27 -8.53 7.49 -0.96
N TYR A 28 -7.24 7.79 -0.89
CA TYR A 28 -6.74 9.09 -0.45
C TYR A 28 -6.15 9.78 -1.67
N PRO A 29 -6.91 10.67 -2.35
CA PRO A 29 -6.44 11.31 -3.58
C PRO A 29 -5.24 12.23 -3.38
N SER A 30 -4.51 12.48 -4.46
CA SER A 30 -3.39 13.42 -4.49
C SER A 30 -3.78 14.78 -3.89
N GLY A 31 -2.93 15.29 -3.01
CA GLY A 31 -3.14 16.61 -2.38
C GLY A 31 -4.12 16.62 -1.23
N GLU A 32 -4.85 15.54 -1.01
CA GLU A 32 -5.87 15.50 0.04
C GLU A 32 -5.27 15.32 1.43
N LYS A 33 -5.86 15.96 2.42
CA LYS A 33 -5.48 15.84 3.82
C LYS A 33 -5.86 14.45 4.35
N LEU A 34 -4.91 13.80 5.02
CA LEU A 34 -5.15 12.53 5.67
C LEU A 34 -5.81 12.73 7.04
N PRO A 35 -6.55 11.70 7.53
CA PRO A 35 -7.01 11.72 8.92
C PRO A 35 -5.81 11.83 9.87
N SER A 36 -6.05 12.24 11.10
CA SER A 36 -5.00 12.36 12.11
C SER A 36 -4.38 11.01 12.45
N VAL A 37 -3.17 11.04 13.01
CA VAL A 37 -2.50 9.83 13.53
C VAL A 37 -3.42 9.08 14.49
N ARG A 38 -4.05 9.84 15.40
CA ARG A 38 -4.96 9.28 16.41
C ARG A 38 -6.16 8.58 15.77
N ASP A 39 -6.78 9.21 14.77
CA ASP A 39 -7.93 8.63 14.07
C ASP A 39 -7.53 7.36 13.31
N LEU A 40 -6.42 7.40 12.60
CA LEU A 40 -5.92 6.24 11.86
C LEU A 40 -5.54 5.10 12.79
N ALA A 41 -4.89 5.40 13.92
CA ALA A 41 -4.54 4.40 14.93
C ALA A 41 -5.79 3.76 15.52
N GLY A 42 -6.81 4.56 15.79
CA GLY A 42 -8.11 4.08 16.30
C GLY A 42 -8.79 3.14 15.32
N GLU A 43 -8.83 3.51 14.04
CA GLU A 43 -9.40 2.66 12.98
C GLU A 43 -8.68 1.31 12.89
N ALA A 44 -7.36 1.34 12.95
CA ALA A 44 -6.53 0.14 12.81
C ALA A 44 -6.43 -0.69 14.10
N GLY A 45 -6.86 -0.12 15.22
CA GLY A 45 -6.75 -0.79 16.51
C GLY A 45 -5.31 -0.94 17.00
N VAL A 46 -4.45 0.05 16.72
CA VAL A 46 -3.03 0.01 17.05
C VAL A 46 -2.63 1.21 17.91
N ASN A 47 -1.46 1.12 18.53
CA ASN A 47 -0.90 2.21 19.30
C ASN A 47 -0.59 3.41 18.37
N PRO A 48 -0.92 4.66 18.78
CA PRO A 48 -0.60 5.84 17.97
C PRO A 48 0.88 5.99 17.61
N ASN A 49 1.80 5.57 18.48
CA ASN A 49 3.22 5.61 18.18
C ASN A 49 3.59 4.68 17.02
N THR A 50 2.94 3.52 16.94
CA THR A 50 3.12 2.57 15.83
C THR A 50 2.61 3.16 14.52
N MET A 51 1.44 3.78 14.56
CA MET A 51 0.88 4.46 13.40
C MET A 51 1.77 5.64 12.97
N GLN A 52 2.26 6.42 13.93
CA GLN A 52 3.16 7.55 13.66
C GLN A 52 4.41 7.07 12.91
N ARG A 53 4.97 5.93 13.30
CA ARG A 53 6.15 5.36 12.64
C ARG A 53 5.85 5.03 11.17
N ALA A 54 4.69 4.44 10.90
CA ALA A 54 4.26 4.12 9.55
C ALA A 54 4.12 5.39 8.70
N LEU A 55 3.47 6.41 9.24
CA LEU A 55 3.23 7.67 8.53
C LEU A 55 4.53 8.45 8.30
N SER A 56 5.44 8.43 9.27
CA SER A 56 6.77 9.06 9.12
C SER A 56 7.56 8.40 7.98
N ALA A 57 7.44 7.09 7.82
CA ALA A 57 8.07 6.38 6.70
C ALA A 57 7.49 6.80 5.36
N LEU A 58 6.18 7.07 5.28
CA LEU A 58 5.54 7.61 4.08
C LEU A 58 6.07 9.01 3.75
N ASP A 59 6.26 9.86 4.76
CA ASP A 59 6.86 11.19 4.58
C ASP A 59 8.27 11.06 4.01
N GLN A 60 9.07 10.13 4.54
CA GLN A 60 10.43 9.89 4.05
C GLN A 60 10.45 9.43 2.59
N ASP A 61 9.48 8.63 2.20
CA ASP A 61 9.34 8.16 0.81
C ASP A 61 8.76 9.24 -0.12
N GLY A 62 8.30 10.35 0.45
CA GLY A 62 7.74 11.45 -0.32
C GLY A 62 6.32 11.23 -0.80
N LEU A 63 5.63 10.19 -0.30
CA LEU A 63 4.22 9.93 -0.66
C LEU A 63 3.26 10.80 0.13
N THR A 64 3.70 11.29 1.29
CA THR A 64 2.95 12.24 2.10
C THR A 64 3.85 13.40 2.50
N ILE A 65 3.22 14.54 2.79
CA ILE A 65 3.92 15.76 3.19
C ILE A 65 3.23 16.29 4.44
N THR A 66 4.01 16.56 5.48
CA THR A 66 3.49 17.18 6.69
C THR A 66 3.59 18.69 6.55
N ASN A 67 2.46 19.35 6.68
CA ASN A 67 2.34 20.80 6.60
C ASN A 67 1.97 21.35 7.98
N ARG A 68 2.60 22.44 8.40
CA ARG A 68 2.35 23.05 9.72
C ARG A 68 0.89 23.45 9.94
N THR A 69 0.25 23.95 8.90
CA THR A 69 -1.11 24.50 9.03
C THR A 69 -2.20 23.50 8.68
N SER A 70 -1.96 22.63 7.69
CA SER A 70 -2.98 21.70 7.18
C SER A 70 -2.76 20.24 7.59
N GLY A 71 -1.70 19.95 8.33
CA GLY A 71 -1.39 18.57 8.75
C GLY A 71 -0.74 17.77 7.64
N ARG A 72 -0.90 16.44 7.70
CA ARG A 72 -0.31 15.54 6.69
C ARG A 72 -1.24 15.39 5.51
N CYS A 73 -0.69 15.57 4.31
CA CYS A 73 -1.42 15.47 3.04
C CYS A 73 -0.74 14.48 2.12
N VAL A 74 -1.51 13.89 1.21
CA VAL A 74 -0.96 13.07 0.13
C VAL A 74 -0.18 13.99 -0.82
N THR A 75 0.94 13.51 -1.34
CA THR A 75 1.75 14.28 -2.30
C THR A 75 0.91 14.71 -3.51
N GLU A 76 1.24 15.86 -4.06
CA GLU A 76 0.64 16.34 -5.32
C GLU A 76 1.38 15.79 -6.55
N ASP A 77 2.50 15.11 -6.34
CA ASP A 77 3.30 14.50 -7.40
C ASP A 77 2.63 13.21 -7.89
N VAL A 78 1.74 13.35 -8.87
CA VAL A 78 0.98 12.23 -9.42
C VAL A 78 1.87 11.22 -10.15
N THR A 79 3.00 11.67 -10.69
CA THR A 79 3.96 10.78 -11.33
C THR A 79 4.57 9.82 -10.31
N LYS A 80 4.91 10.33 -9.14
CA LYS A 80 5.45 9.52 -8.04
C LYS A 80 4.45 8.47 -7.58
N ILE A 81 3.19 8.87 -7.43
CA ILE A 81 2.11 7.95 -7.05
C ILE A 81 1.96 6.85 -8.10
N GLU A 82 1.95 7.21 -9.38
CA GLU A 82 1.80 6.25 -10.48
C GLU A 82 2.99 5.29 -10.57
N GLU A 83 4.20 5.78 -10.38
CA GLU A 83 5.40 4.93 -10.34
C GLU A 83 5.32 3.92 -9.19
N CYS A 84 4.91 4.36 -8.02
CA CYS A 84 4.72 3.51 -6.86
C CYS A 84 3.68 2.42 -7.14
N ARG A 85 2.56 2.81 -7.76
CA ARG A 85 1.49 1.89 -8.13
C ARG A 85 2.00 0.81 -9.10
N LYS A 86 2.75 1.20 -10.11
CA LYS A 86 3.33 0.27 -11.09
C LYS A 86 4.32 -0.68 -10.44
N ASP A 87 5.17 -0.19 -9.55
CA ASP A 87 6.15 -1.02 -8.86
C ASP A 87 5.46 -2.11 -8.03
N ILE A 88 4.39 -1.75 -7.33
CA ILE A 88 3.60 -2.72 -6.55
C ILE A 88 2.97 -3.76 -7.49
N ALA A 89 2.38 -3.30 -8.59
CA ALA A 89 1.77 -4.19 -9.58
C ALA A 89 2.77 -5.20 -10.14
N HIS A 90 3.97 -4.73 -10.48
CA HIS A 90 5.05 -5.60 -10.98
C HIS A 90 5.46 -6.65 -9.95
N LYS A 91 5.55 -6.28 -8.68
CA LYS A 91 5.88 -7.22 -7.60
C LYS A 91 4.82 -8.30 -7.46
N ILE A 92 3.55 -7.92 -7.58
CA ILE A 92 2.43 -8.87 -7.51
C ILE A 92 2.52 -9.85 -8.68
N VAL A 93 2.77 -9.37 -9.89
CA VAL A 93 2.89 -10.23 -11.08
C VAL A 93 4.07 -11.18 -10.94
N LYS A 94 5.23 -10.70 -10.49
CA LYS A 94 6.41 -11.54 -10.28
C LYS A 94 6.14 -12.62 -9.25
N GLN A 95 5.44 -12.31 -8.18
CA GLN A 95 5.11 -13.28 -7.14
C GLN A 95 4.14 -14.34 -7.68
N TYR A 96 3.14 -13.92 -8.45
CA TYR A 96 2.20 -14.82 -9.11
C TYR A 96 2.94 -15.84 -9.99
N ILE A 97 3.87 -15.35 -10.83
CA ILE A 97 4.65 -16.20 -11.71
C ILE A 97 5.50 -17.20 -10.90
N ARG A 98 6.19 -16.72 -9.86
CA ARG A 98 7.04 -17.58 -9.01
C ARG A 98 6.22 -18.65 -8.31
N ASP A 99 5.05 -18.32 -7.80
CA ASP A 99 4.17 -19.27 -7.12
C ASP A 99 3.74 -20.38 -8.07
N LEU A 100 3.41 -20.03 -9.32
CA LEU A 100 3.03 -21.00 -10.33
C LEU A 100 4.21 -21.85 -10.78
N GLU A 101 5.40 -21.28 -10.86
CA GLU A 101 6.61 -22.04 -11.22
C GLU A 101 6.90 -23.14 -10.21
N GLU A 102 6.64 -22.88 -8.92
CA GLU A 102 6.77 -23.91 -7.87
C GLU A 102 5.83 -25.09 -8.08
N LEU A 103 4.73 -24.87 -8.81
CA LEU A 103 3.77 -25.93 -9.15
C LEU A 103 4.08 -26.61 -10.50
N GLY A 104 5.14 -26.16 -11.17
CA GLY A 104 5.55 -26.73 -12.46
C GLY A 104 5.01 -26.00 -13.68
N TYR A 105 4.32 -24.88 -13.49
CA TYR A 105 3.83 -24.07 -14.60
C TYR A 105 4.91 -23.13 -15.11
N ASN A 106 4.89 -22.81 -16.39
CA ASN A 106 5.78 -21.81 -16.98
C ASN A 106 5.06 -20.47 -17.14
N LYS A 107 5.75 -19.46 -17.66
CA LYS A 107 5.20 -18.11 -17.83
C LYS A 107 4.01 -18.08 -18.79
N GLU A 108 4.07 -18.84 -19.87
CA GLU A 108 2.95 -18.94 -20.83
C GLU A 108 1.70 -19.51 -20.17
N ASP A 109 1.88 -20.51 -19.30
CA ASP A 109 0.79 -21.08 -18.51
C ASP A 109 0.19 -20.03 -17.58
N ALA A 110 1.04 -19.20 -16.95
CA ALA A 110 0.60 -18.13 -16.06
C ALA A 110 -0.30 -17.14 -16.77
N VAL A 111 0.05 -16.77 -17.99
CA VAL A 111 -0.76 -15.86 -18.81
C VAL A 111 -2.10 -16.53 -19.18
N ALA A 112 -2.06 -17.80 -19.58
CA ALA A 112 -3.26 -18.54 -19.97
C ALA A 112 -4.25 -18.71 -18.83
N LEU A 113 -3.75 -18.97 -17.62
CA LEU A 113 -4.61 -19.14 -16.43
C LEU A 113 -5.41 -17.90 -16.10
N ILE A 114 -4.84 -16.72 -16.29
CA ILE A 114 -5.54 -15.45 -16.05
C ILE A 114 -6.80 -15.38 -16.92
N GLY A 115 -6.69 -15.75 -18.19
CA GLY A 115 -7.80 -15.71 -19.14
C GLY A 115 -8.91 -16.71 -18.85
N LYS A 116 -8.63 -17.73 -18.04
CA LYS A 116 -9.59 -18.77 -17.68
C LYS A 116 -10.33 -18.45 -16.38
N GLU A 117 -9.87 -17.44 -15.64
CA GLU A 117 -10.50 -17.11 -14.35
C GLU A 117 -11.81 -16.40 -14.56
N GLU A 118 -12.85 -16.82 -13.81
CA GLU A 118 -14.17 -16.18 -13.86
C GLU A 118 -14.22 -15.07 -12.81
N GLU A 119 -14.93 -13.98 -13.17
CA GLU A 119 -15.21 -12.91 -12.20
C GLU A 119 -16.32 -13.35 -11.25
N GLU A 120 -16.14 -13.02 -9.98
CA GLU A 120 -17.15 -13.26 -8.95
C GLU A 120 -18.09 -12.07 -8.80
#